data_cbab9f9b9cdda0551bbed5ffdf0f5c25
#
_entry.id   cbab9f9b9cdda0551bbed5ffdf0f5c25
#
_cell.length_a   1.000
_cell.length_b   1.000
_cell.length_c   1.000
_cell.angle_alpha   90.00
_cell.angle_beta   90.00
_cell.angle_gamma   90.00
#
_symmetry.space_group_name_H-M   'P 1'
#
loop_
_entity.id
_entity.type
_entity.pdbx_description
1 polymer ?
#
loop_
_entity_poly.entity_id
_entity_poly.type
_entity_poly.pdbx_seq_one_letter_code
_entity_poly.pdbx_strand_id
1 'polypeptide(L)'
;MGKVIFNSDDFGYSHGVNYGIMDAYQRGILTSTTLMANMPGFEHAVKLRKEMPRLGVGVHLTLTCGKPLLKIVDTLMESGEFRSLSYYQHPFNIDKDQLYQEWNAQIQKIYHAGIIPTHLDSHHHTHTLDENQEVVVTLAKNMICRFGATLNEKMKFVMSIILSLVSMS
;
A
#
# COMPACT_ATOMS: atom_id res chain seq x y z
N MET A 1 15.78 16.44 18.14
CA MET A 1 16.38 15.23 17.58
C MET A 1 15.50 14.75 16.43
N GLY A 2 16.01 14.68 15.20
CA GLY A 2 15.24 14.21 14.04
C GLY A 2 14.97 12.70 14.14
N LYS A 3 13.81 12.26 13.62
CA LYS A 3 13.48 10.82 13.48
C LYS A 3 13.60 10.46 12.01
N VAL A 4 14.20 9.30 11.70
CA VAL A 4 14.33 8.77 10.34
C VAL A 4 13.54 7.47 10.24
N ILE A 5 12.82 7.30 9.13
CA ILE A 5 12.12 6.06 8.77
C ILE A 5 12.86 5.43 7.60
N PHE A 6 13.27 4.18 7.74
CA PHE A 6 13.78 3.36 6.65
C PHE A 6 12.66 2.40 6.23
N ASN A 7 12.14 2.59 5.02
CA ASN A 7 11.06 1.77 4.45
C ASN A 7 11.61 0.81 3.40
N SER A 8 11.06 -0.39 3.34
CA SER A 8 11.24 -1.32 2.24
C SER A 8 9.89 -1.65 1.64
N ASP A 9 9.77 -1.50 0.34
CA ASP A 9 8.58 -1.79 -0.43
C ASP A 9 8.42 -3.30 -0.68
N ASP A 10 7.29 -3.70 -1.27
CA ASP A 10 7.02 -5.02 -1.82
C ASP A 10 6.94 -6.19 -0.81
N PHE A 11 6.69 -5.94 0.47
CA PHE A 11 6.35 -7.02 1.40
C PHE A 11 5.11 -7.76 0.89
N GLY A 12 5.14 -9.08 0.85
CA GLY A 12 4.07 -9.88 0.26
C GLY A 12 4.26 -10.20 -1.23
N TYR A 13 5.23 -9.62 -1.91
CA TYR A 13 5.50 -9.92 -3.32
C TYR A 13 5.84 -11.41 -3.53
N SER A 14 6.81 -11.90 -2.77
CA SER A 14 7.24 -13.30 -2.79
C SER A 14 7.83 -13.73 -1.44
N HIS A 15 8.03 -15.03 -1.24
CA HIS A 15 8.70 -15.54 -0.05
C HIS A 15 10.13 -14.99 0.09
N GLY A 16 10.88 -14.88 -1.02
CA GLY A 16 12.25 -14.36 -1.01
C GLY A 16 12.31 -12.89 -0.56
N VAL A 17 11.44 -12.04 -1.11
CA VAL A 17 11.32 -10.62 -0.70
C VAL A 17 10.94 -10.54 0.78
N ASN A 18 10.00 -11.36 1.23
CA ASN A 18 9.56 -11.37 2.62
C ASN A 18 10.69 -11.71 3.59
N TYR A 19 11.53 -12.70 3.27
CA TYR A 19 12.70 -13.02 4.09
C TYR A 19 13.75 -11.92 4.06
N GLY A 20 13.97 -11.28 2.91
CA GLY A 20 14.87 -10.14 2.80
C GLY A 20 14.45 -8.97 3.70
N ILE A 21 13.14 -8.68 3.75
CA ILE A 21 12.58 -7.66 4.65
C ILE A 21 12.73 -8.05 6.11
N MET A 22 12.48 -9.31 6.45
CA MET A 22 12.69 -9.82 7.81
C MET A 22 14.15 -9.68 8.25
N ASP A 23 15.10 -10.06 7.39
CA ASP A 23 16.54 -9.92 7.67
C ASP A 23 16.95 -8.44 7.84
N ALA A 24 16.45 -7.57 6.98
CA ALA A 24 16.72 -6.13 7.06
C ALA A 24 16.15 -5.50 8.35
N TYR A 25 15.03 -6.03 8.86
CA TYR A 25 14.49 -5.61 10.15
C TYR A 25 15.28 -6.19 11.33
N GLN A 26 15.61 -7.49 11.30
CA GLN A 26 16.25 -8.16 12.44
C GLN A 26 17.73 -7.81 12.59
N ARG A 27 18.43 -7.62 11.48
CA ARG A 27 19.90 -7.44 11.43
C ARG A 27 20.34 -6.09 10.90
N GLY A 28 19.42 -5.32 10.32
CA GLY A 28 19.67 -4.00 9.72
C GLY A 28 18.97 -2.88 10.47
N ILE A 29 18.64 -1.83 9.70
CA ILE A 29 18.07 -0.58 10.21
C ILE A 29 16.60 -0.37 9.79
N LEU A 30 15.96 -1.37 9.21
CA LEU A 30 14.61 -1.25 8.69
C LEU A 30 13.60 -0.98 9.83
N THR A 31 12.75 0.01 9.65
CA THR A 31 11.74 0.41 10.63
C THR A 31 10.32 0.37 10.08
N SER A 32 10.18 0.28 8.75
CA SER A 32 8.91 0.33 8.04
C SER A 32 8.95 -0.55 6.79
N THR A 33 7.79 -1.06 6.39
CA THR A 33 7.59 -1.75 5.11
C THR A 33 6.17 -1.53 4.61
N THR A 34 5.91 -1.79 3.33
CA THR A 34 4.58 -1.71 2.74
C THR A 34 4.16 -3.03 2.09
N LEU A 35 2.96 -3.51 2.46
CA LEU A 35 2.45 -4.84 2.18
C LEU A 35 1.52 -4.84 0.96
N MET A 36 1.81 -5.71 0.00
CA MET A 36 1.01 -5.96 -1.20
C MET A 36 -0.08 -7.01 -0.92
N ALA A 37 -1.33 -6.60 -0.98
CA ALA A 37 -2.47 -7.47 -0.63
C ALA A 37 -2.80 -8.54 -1.69
N ASN A 38 -2.44 -8.29 -2.95
CA ASN A 38 -2.82 -9.12 -4.10
C ASN A 38 -1.73 -10.11 -4.55
N MET A 39 -0.55 -10.07 -3.93
CA MET A 39 0.60 -10.85 -4.38
C MET A 39 0.70 -12.21 -3.68
N PRO A 40 1.37 -13.20 -4.32
CA PRO A 40 1.43 -14.59 -3.83
C PRO A 40 2.07 -14.76 -2.45
N GLY A 41 2.96 -13.85 -2.05
CA GLY A 41 3.63 -13.88 -0.76
C GLY A 41 2.83 -13.28 0.40
N PHE A 42 1.59 -12.81 0.18
CA PHE A 42 0.79 -12.11 1.18
C PHE A 42 0.62 -12.90 2.48
N GLU A 43 0.12 -14.13 2.41
CA GLU A 43 -0.13 -14.97 3.58
C GLU A 43 1.17 -15.30 4.36
N HIS A 44 2.27 -15.45 3.64
CA HIS A 44 3.59 -15.63 4.24
C HIS A 44 4.05 -14.35 4.96
N ALA A 45 3.87 -13.19 4.35
CA ALA A 45 4.18 -11.90 4.95
C ALA A 45 3.38 -11.66 6.25
N VAL A 46 2.08 -11.98 6.24
CA VAL A 46 1.21 -11.89 7.43
C VAL A 46 1.73 -12.77 8.57
N LYS A 47 2.21 -13.98 8.27
CA LYS A 47 2.81 -14.86 9.28
C LYS A 47 4.10 -14.26 9.85
N LEU A 48 5.02 -13.82 9.00
CA LEU A 48 6.30 -13.22 9.42
C LEU A 48 6.11 -11.92 10.21
N ARG A 49 5.06 -11.15 9.90
CA ARG A 49 4.75 -9.92 10.64
C ARG A 49 4.60 -10.15 12.14
N LYS A 50 4.14 -11.33 12.57
CA LYS A 50 3.98 -11.68 13.99
C LYS A 50 5.33 -11.73 14.74
N GLU A 51 6.42 -12.02 14.01
CA GLU A 51 7.78 -12.04 14.53
C GLU A 51 8.44 -10.66 14.54
N MET A 52 7.78 -9.67 13.94
CA MET A 52 8.28 -8.30 13.78
C MET A 52 7.34 -7.25 14.40
N PRO A 53 7.02 -7.34 15.71
CA PRO A 53 5.91 -6.56 16.31
C PRO A 53 6.13 -5.04 16.31
N ARG A 54 7.37 -4.56 16.14
CA ARG A 54 7.71 -3.13 16.10
C ARG A 54 7.88 -2.59 14.69
N LEU A 55 7.85 -3.44 13.64
CA LEU A 55 7.92 -3.00 12.25
C LEU A 55 6.63 -2.26 11.89
N GLY A 56 6.74 -1.03 11.42
CA GLY A 56 5.60 -0.34 10.79
C GLY A 56 5.22 -1.03 9.49
N VAL A 57 3.94 -1.33 9.28
CA VAL A 57 3.47 -1.95 8.04
C VAL A 57 2.41 -1.05 7.42
N GLY A 58 2.70 -0.49 6.26
CA GLY A 58 1.77 0.24 5.41
C GLY A 58 1.07 -0.65 4.40
N VAL A 59 0.19 -0.08 3.59
CA VAL A 59 -0.40 -0.73 2.42
C VAL A 59 0.37 -0.30 1.18
N HIS A 60 0.90 -1.26 0.42
CA HIS A 60 1.47 -1.05 -0.90
C HIS A 60 0.39 -1.27 -1.95
N LEU A 61 -0.30 -0.19 -2.31
CA LEU A 61 -1.39 -0.24 -3.29
C LEU A 61 -0.87 -0.67 -4.65
N THR A 62 -1.48 -1.69 -5.24
CA THR A 62 -1.09 -2.20 -6.54
C THR A 62 -2.10 -1.84 -7.61
N LEU A 63 -1.57 -1.46 -8.79
CA LEU A 63 -2.35 -1.14 -9.99
C LEU A 63 -1.67 -1.66 -11.26
N THR A 64 -0.42 -2.11 -11.17
CA THR A 64 0.44 -2.44 -12.32
C THR A 64 1.09 -3.82 -12.19
N CYS A 65 0.72 -4.60 -11.17
CA CYS A 65 1.35 -5.88 -10.87
C CYS A 65 0.36 -6.89 -10.29
N GLY A 66 0.36 -8.10 -10.81
CA GLY A 66 -0.49 -9.20 -10.37
C GLY A 66 -1.96 -9.03 -10.78
N LYS A 67 -2.84 -9.72 -10.07
CA LYS A 67 -4.28 -9.70 -10.35
C LYS A 67 -5.01 -8.80 -9.37
N PRO A 68 -6.06 -8.06 -9.81
CA PRO A 68 -6.93 -7.37 -8.89
C PRO A 68 -7.61 -8.34 -7.92
N LEU A 69 -7.98 -7.87 -6.74
CA LEU A 69 -8.76 -8.64 -5.77
C LEU A 69 -10.23 -8.74 -6.19
N LEU A 70 -10.73 -7.71 -6.86
CA LEU A 70 -12.10 -7.66 -7.36
C LEU A 70 -12.18 -8.20 -8.80
N LYS A 71 -13.33 -8.79 -9.14
CA LYS A 71 -13.58 -9.37 -10.47
C LYS A 71 -14.10 -8.36 -11.49
N ILE A 72 -14.73 -7.28 -11.02
CA ILE A 72 -15.41 -6.29 -11.87
C ILE A 72 -14.65 -4.98 -11.77
N VAL A 73 -13.50 -4.92 -12.41
CA VAL A 73 -12.62 -3.73 -12.50
C VAL A 73 -12.00 -3.68 -13.91
N ASP A 74 -12.85 -3.77 -14.92
CA ASP A 74 -12.45 -3.98 -16.31
C ASP A 74 -11.54 -2.87 -16.86
N THR A 75 -11.68 -1.65 -16.36
CA THR A 75 -10.84 -0.53 -16.81
C THR A 75 -9.42 -0.62 -16.26
N LEU A 76 -9.21 -1.34 -15.14
CA LEU A 76 -7.91 -1.47 -14.47
C LEU A 76 -7.10 -2.66 -14.96
N MET A 77 -7.73 -3.59 -15.71
CA MET A 77 -7.09 -4.86 -16.06
C MET A 77 -7.11 -5.13 -17.56
N GLU A 78 -6.24 -6.04 -17.96
CA GLU A 78 -6.14 -6.61 -19.29
C GLU A 78 -5.78 -8.10 -19.14
N SER A 79 -6.51 -8.96 -19.85
CA SER A 79 -6.30 -10.42 -19.79
C SER A 79 -6.32 -11.01 -18.36
N GLY A 80 -7.09 -10.40 -17.45
CA GLY A 80 -7.26 -10.87 -16.07
C GLY A 80 -6.15 -10.47 -15.08
N GLU A 81 -5.23 -9.62 -15.50
CA GLU A 81 -4.19 -9.02 -14.66
C GLU A 81 -4.28 -7.49 -14.72
N PHE A 82 -3.68 -6.80 -13.77
CA PHE A 82 -3.55 -5.35 -13.85
C PHE A 82 -2.80 -4.95 -15.12
N ARG A 83 -3.18 -3.80 -15.69
CA ARG A 83 -2.46 -3.21 -16.82
C ARG A 83 -1.01 -2.93 -16.46
N SER A 84 -0.12 -3.04 -17.45
CA SER A 84 1.31 -2.79 -17.25
C SER A 84 1.59 -1.32 -16.89
N LEU A 85 2.75 -1.06 -16.28
CA LEU A 85 3.22 0.30 -16.01
C LEU A 85 3.25 1.17 -17.28
N SER A 86 3.60 0.58 -18.44
CA SER A 86 3.65 1.32 -19.70
C SER A 86 2.28 1.89 -20.12
N TYR A 87 1.17 1.26 -19.75
CA TYR A 87 -0.16 1.81 -19.99
C TYR A 87 -0.34 3.17 -19.30
N TYR A 88 0.18 3.33 -18.09
CA TYR A 88 0.06 4.55 -17.28
C TYR A 88 1.12 5.62 -17.60
N GLN A 89 2.10 5.33 -18.46
CA GLN A 89 3.09 6.29 -18.94
C GLN A 89 2.58 7.16 -20.11
N HIS A 90 1.40 6.87 -20.63
CA HIS A 90 0.70 7.61 -21.68
C HIS A 90 -0.64 8.12 -21.14
N PRO A 91 -1.34 9.02 -21.83
CA PRO A 91 -2.70 9.37 -21.46
C PRO A 91 -3.57 8.11 -21.33
N PHE A 92 -4.11 7.86 -20.16
CA PHE A 92 -4.90 6.68 -19.83
C PHE A 92 -6.31 7.08 -19.38
N ASN A 93 -7.23 6.14 -19.47
CA ASN A 93 -8.59 6.31 -18.97
C ASN A 93 -8.97 5.10 -18.12
N ILE A 94 -9.25 5.33 -16.85
CA ILE A 94 -9.73 4.34 -15.90
C ILE A 94 -10.93 4.88 -15.14
N ASP A 95 -11.79 3.98 -14.71
CA ASP A 95 -12.92 4.32 -13.87
C ASP A 95 -12.42 4.52 -12.41
N LYS A 96 -12.58 5.74 -11.89
CA LYS A 96 -12.14 6.10 -10.52
C LYS A 96 -12.91 5.35 -9.44
N ASP A 97 -14.16 4.97 -9.68
CA ASP A 97 -14.94 4.19 -8.72
C ASP A 97 -14.42 2.75 -8.67
N GLN A 98 -14.04 2.17 -9.81
CA GLN A 98 -13.37 0.85 -9.83
C GLN A 98 -12.03 0.91 -9.12
N LEU A 99 -11.22 1.95 -9.35
CA LEU A 99 -9.96 2.16 -8.66
C LEU A 99 -10.16 2.28 -7.15
N TYR A 100 -11.11 3.10 -6.72
CA TYR A 100 -11.46 3.24 -5.31
C TYR A 100 -11.86 1.91 -4.67
N GLN A 101 -12.74 1.15 -5.32
CA GLN A 101 -13.21 -0.13 -4.81
C GLN A 101 -12.08 -1.15 -4.69
N GLU A 102 -11.22 -1.26 -5.70
CA GLU A 102 -10.09 -2.18 -5.71
C GLU A 102 -9.05 -1.83 -4.62
N TRP A 103 -8.64 -0.57 -4.55
CA TRP A 103 -7.68 -0.14 -3.52
C TRP A 103 -8.27 -0.23 -2.11
N ASN A 104 -9.55 0.06 -1.94
CA ASN A 104 -10.23 -0.19 -0.68
C ASN A 104 -10.25 -1.69 -0.32
N ALA A 105 -10.48 -2.58 -1.29
CA ALA A 105 -10.43 -4.02 -1.06
C ALA A 105 -9.03 -4.49 -0.62
N GLN A 106 -7.96 -3.93 -1.21
CA GLN A 106 -6.58 -4.20 -0.81
C GLN A 106 -6.32 -3.76 0.64
N ILE A 107 -6.76 -2.56 1.02
CA ILE A 107 -6.67 -2.04 2.39
C ILE A 107 -7.43 -2.95 3.37
N GLN A 108 -8.69 -3.29 3.04
CA GLN A 108 -9.53 -4.13 3.90
C GLN A 108 -8.95 -5.53 4.08
N LYS A 109 -8.35 -6.12 3.04
CA LYS A 109 -7.71 -7.43 3.15
C LYS A 109 -6.57 -7.44 4.17
N ILE A 110 -5.72 -6.40 4.17
CA ILE A 110 -4.63 -6.24 5.14
C ILE A 110 -5.20 -6.06 6.54
N TYR A 111 -6.23 -5.24 6.68
CA TYR A 111 -6.90 -5.04 7.97
C TYR A 111 -7.52 -6.33 8.52
N HIS A 112 -8.23 -7.09 7.68
CA HIS A 112 -8.82 -8.38 8.08
C HIS A 112 -7.77 -9.45 8.42
N ALA A 113 -6.53 -9.31 7.93
CA ALA A 113 -5.40 -10.13 8.35
C ALA A 113 -4.84 -9.75 9.73
N GLY A 114 -5.47 -8.80 10.43
CA GLY A 114 -5.07 -8.35 11.77
C GLY A 114 -3.94 -7.33 11.78
N ILE A 115 -3.63 -6.71 10.63
CA ILE A 115 -2.62 -5.66 10.51
C ILE A 115 -3.33 -4.31 10.40
N ILE A 116 -3.07 -3.41 11.37
CA ILE A 116 -3.51 -2.02 11.28
C ILE A 116 -2.46 -1.25 10.48
N PRO A 117 -2.78 -0.80 9.25
CA PRO A 117 -1.79 -0.15 8.40
C PRO A 117 -1.31 1.17 8.98
N THR A 118 -0.01 1.44 8.87
CA THR A 118 0.60 2.67 9.38
C THR A 118 0.58 3.82 8.37
N HIS A 119 0.52 3.52 7.08
CA HIS A 119 0.54 4.49 5.97
C HIS A 119 0.06 3.82 4.68
N LEU A 120 -0.10 4.63 3.65
CA LEU A 120 -0.35 4.19 2.27
C LEU A 120 0.77 4.69 1.38
N ASP A 121 1.21 3.83 0.49
CA ASP A 121 1.99 4.14 -0.70
C ASP A 121 1.54 3.26 -1.86
N SER A 122 2.26 3.19 -2.98
CA SER A 122 1.88 2.30 -4.06
C SER A 122 3.06 1.84 -4.89
N HIS A 123 2.93 0.63 -5.42
CA HIS A 123 3.85 0.06 -6.40
C HIS A 123 3.95 0.97 -7.64
N HIS A 124 5.19 1.27 -8.06
CA HIS A 124 5.49 2.19 -9.16
C HIS A 124 4.92 3.61 -8.97
N HIS A 125 4.69 4.04 -7.72
CA HIS A 125 4.17 5.38 -7.39
C HIS A 125 2.85 5.73 -8.08
N THR A 126 2.03 4.75 -8.43
CA THR A 126 0.77 4.97 -9.19
C THR A 126 -0.23 5.87 -8.45
N HIS A 127 -0.09 6.04 -7.12
CA HIS A 127 -0.89 6.97 -6.33
C HIS A 127 -0.61 8.45 -6.64
N THR A 128 0.54 8.77 -7.27
CA THR A 128 0.93 10.15 -7.62
C THR A 128 0.47 10.57 -9.01
N LEU A 129 -0.10 9.66 -9.79
CA LEU A 129 -0.67 10.00 -11.09
C LEU A 129 -1.92 10.87 -10.88
N ASP A 130 -2.08 11.93 -11.68
CA ASP A 130 -3.04 13.01 -11.46
C ASP A 130 -4.45 12.53 -11.09
N GLU A 131 -4.99 11.59 -11.85
CA GLU A 131 -6.34 11.08 -11.60
C GLU A 131 -6.46 10.20 -10.36
N ASN A 132 -5.38 9.55 -9.95
CA ASN A 132 -5.35 8.63 -8.83
C ASN A 132 -5.20 9.34 -7.48
N GLN A 133 -4.67 10.57 -7.47
CA GLN A 133 -4.45 11.34 -6.24
C GLN A 133 -5.72 11.54 -5.43
N GLU A 134 -6.83 11.90 -6.09
CA GLU A 134 -8.12 12.11 -5.41
C GLU A 134 -8.61 10.83 -4.72
N VAL A 135 -8.41 9.69 -5.37
CA VAL A 135 -8.81 8.38 -4.85
C VAL A 135 -8.01 8.02 -3.61
N VAL A 136 -6.67 8.14 -3.66
CA VAL A 136 -5.83 7.79 -2.51
C VAL A 136 -6.07 8.73 -1.33
N VAL A 137 -6.30 10.03 -1.57
CA VAL A 137 -6.63 11.00 -0.52
C VAL A 137 -7.95 10.63 0.17
N THR A 138 -8.96 10.24 -0.61
CA THR A 138 -10.26 9.81 -0.08
C THR A 138 -10.11 8.54 0.77
N LEU A 139 -9.36 7.55 0.29
CA LEU A 139 -9.06 6.33 1.04
C LEU A 139 -8.30 6.63 2.33
N ALA A 140 -7.29 7.50 2.28
CA ALA A 140 -6.51 7.90 3.45
C ALA A 140 -7.40 8.58 4.52
N LYS A 141 -8.29 9.49 4.12
CA LYS A 141 -9.26 10.12 5.03
C LYS A 141 -10.18 9.09 5.68
N ASN A 142 -10.68 8.13 4.90
CA ASN A 142 -11.56 7.07 5.41
C ASN A 142 -10.81 6.13 6.37
N MET A 143 -9.54 5.85 6.13
CA MET A 143 -8.71 5.09 7.08
C MET A 143 -8.54 5.84 8.40
N ILE A 144 -8.25 7.14 8.38
CA ILE A 144 -8.14 7.97 9.59
C ILE A 144 -9.45 7.94 10.37
N CYS A 145 -10.60 8.09 9.72
CA CYS A 145 -11.91 8.06 10.37
C CYS A 145 -12.20 6.69 11.01
N ARG A 146 -11.85 5.59 10.33
CA ARG A 146 -12.11 4.23 10.84
C ARG A 146 -11.15 3.78 11.93
N PHE A 147 -9.88 4.14 11.81
CA PHE A 147 -8.78 3.62 12.63
C PHE A 147 -8.13 4.70 13.48
N GLY A 148 -8.57 5.96 13.36
CA GLY A 148 -7.94 7.15 13.97
C GLY A 148 -7.81 7.09 15.48
N ALA A 149 -8.69 6.39 16.17
CA ALA A 149 -8.59 6.19 17.62
C ALA A 149 -7.43 5.28 18.04
N THR A 150 -6.91 4.46 17.11
CA THR A 150 -5.79 3.54 17.33
C THR A 150 -4.47 4.01 16.69
N LEU A 151 -4.52 5.09 15.89
CA LEU A 151 -3.33 5.66 15.27
C LEU A 151 -2.47 6.39 16.31
N ASN A 152 -1.24 5.92 16.52
CA ASN A 152 -0.29 6.64 17.37
C ASN A 152 0.26 7.89 16.65
N GLU A 153 0.93 8.79 17.40
CA GLU A 153 1.46 10.06 16.88
C GLU A 153 2.41 9.91 15.67
N LYS A 154 3.13 8.78 15.54
CA LYS A 154 3.98 8.48 14.37
C LYS A 154 3.17 8.32 13.08
N MET A 155 2.00 7.69 13.18
CA MET A 155 1.12 7.42 12.03
C MET A 155 0.45 8.70 11.55
N LYS A 156 0.02 9.57 12.47
CA LYS A 156 -0.52 10.90 12.14
C LYS A 156 0.50 11.73 11.37
N PHE A 157 1.79 11.61 11.71
CA PHE A 157 2.86 12.35 11.05
C PHE A 157 3.11 11.89 9.60
N VAL A 158 3.18 10.59 9.33
CA VAL A 158 3.40 10.05 7.98
C VAL A 158 2.22 10.34 7.06
N MET A 159 1.00 10.20 7.55
CA MET A 159 -0.21 10.55 6.80
C MET A 159 -0.33 12.06 6.56
N SER A 160 0.14 12.90 7.49
CA SER A 160 0.21 14.35 7.30
C SER A 160 1.19 14.74 6.18
N ILE A 161 2.31 14.06 6.01
CA ILE A 161 3.26 14.33 4.92
C ILE A 161 2.65 14.00 3.56
N ILE A 162 1.98 12.85 3.42
CA ILE A 162 1.31 12.48 2.17
C ILE A 162 0.22 13.51 1.81
N LEU A 163 -0.60 13.90 2.77
CA LEU A 163 -1.66 14.91 2.57
C LEU A 163 -1.10 16.31 2.28
N SER A 164 0.04 16.70 2.86
CA SER A 164 0.66 18.01 2.60
C SER A 164 1.32 18.08 1.23
N LEU A 165 1.90 16.99 0.73
CA LEU A 165 2.47 16.93 -0.62
C LEU A 165 1.39 17.05 -1.71
N VAL A 166 0.21 16.49 -1.46
CA VAL A 166 -0.95 16.58 -2.40
C VAL A 166 -1.60 17.96 -2.38
N SER A 167 -1.50 18.73 -1.29
CA SER A 167 -2.07 20.10 -1.20
C SER A 167 -1.16 21.18 -1.79
N MET A 168 0.05 20.86 -2.21
CA MET A 168 1.03 21.81 -2.79
C MET A 168 1.18 21.66 -4.31
N SER A 169 0.48 20.74 -4.94
CA SER A 169 0.34 20.58 -6.40
C SER A 169 -1.00 21.08 -6.89
#